data_a42b0915bd98b0a278764fa98e7d9b69
#
_entry.id   a42b0915bd98b0a278764fa98e7d9b69
#
_cell.length_a   1.000
_cell.length_b   1.000
_cell.length_c   1.000
_cell.angle_alpha   90.00
_cell.angle_beta   90.00
_cell.angle_gamma   90.00
#
_symmetry.space_group_name_H-M   'P 1'
#
loop_
_entity.id
_entity.type
_entity.pdbx_description
1 polymer ?
#
loop_
_entity_poly.entity_id
_entity_poly.type
_entity_poly.pdbx_seq_one_letter_code
_entity_poly.pdbx_strand_id
1 'polypeptide(L)'
;AVGENSGDVKTGVAAALAKSATGGNILTRSTGAVINPNMELLFRGPQLRNFGLTWKMSPRDYDESEMVKNIIRLFKQSMAVKRSESLVFLKSPNTYKLQYLTAGGRDHSFLPKIKECALTGCSVNYTPDGNYQTYENSSMVAYEMTLNFAELEPIYHDDYSKLDDNEDLSIGF
;
A
#
# COMPACT_ATOMS: atom_id res chain seq x y z
N ALA A 1 39.60 27.58 13.94
CA ALA A 1 39.93 26.50 13.02
C ALA A 1 38.82 25.45 13.09
N VAL A 2 37.76 25.67 12.34
CA VAL A 2 36.73 24.66 12.10
C VAL A 2 36.44 24.67 10.62
N GLY A 3 37.06 23.79 9.93
CA GLY A 3 36.84 23.59 8.52
C GLY A 3 37.67 22.41 8.06
N GLU A 4 37.03 21.26 7.90
CA GLU A 4 37.47 20.13 7.09
C GLU A 4 36.74 18.84 7.49
N ASN A 5 35.46 18.78 7.20
CA ASN A 5 34.79 17.48 7.28
C ASN A 5 33.72 17.26 6.18
N SER A 6 33.64 18.16 5.19
CA SER A 6 32.69 17.94 4.08
C SER A 6 33.28 17.10 2.93
N GLY A 7 34.59 16.90 2.93
CA GLY A 7 35.29 16.05 1.97
C GLY A 7 35.05 14.55 2.22
N ASP A 8 35.11 14.14 3.47
CA ASP A 8 34.98 12.73 3.86
C ASP A 8 33.60 12.14 3.58
N VAL A 9 32.54 12.92 3.77
CA VAL A 9 31.17 12.44 3.54
C VAL A 9 30.89 12.25 2.04
N LYS A 10 31.37 13.18 1.19
CA LYS A 10 31.22 13.05 -0.27
C LYS A 10 32.03 11.88 -0.82
N THR A 11 33.22 11.66 -0.28
CA THR A 11 34.08 10.53 -0.66
C THR A 11 33.47 9.21 -0.20
N GLY A 12 32.86 9.17 0.98
CA GLY A 12 32.17 7.99 1.52
C GLY A 12 30.93 7.61 0.68
N VAL A 13 30.12 8.58 0.28
CA VAL A 13 28.93 8.35 -0.57
C VAL A 13 29.31 7.90 -1.98
N ALA A 14 30.33 8.54 -2.58
CA ALA A 14 30.84 8.12 -3.89
C ALA A 14 31.43 6.72 -3.87
N ALA A 15 32.12 6.33 -2.79
CA ALA A 15 32.65 5.00 -2.60
C ALA A 15 31.56 3.94 -2.35
N ALA A 16 30.47 4.29 -1.65
CA ALA A 16 29.30 3.40 -1.47
C ALA A 16 28.56 3.15 -2.78
N LEU A 17 28.42 4.19 -3.63
CA LEU A 17 27.84 4.08 -4.97
C LEU A 17 28.72 3.25 -5.93
N ALA A 18 30.03 3.40 -5.86
CA ALA A 18 30.97 2.59 -6.65
C ALA A 18 30.95 1.12 -6.24
N LYS A 19 30.68 0.83 -4.96
CA LYS A 19 30.54 -0.54 -4.44
C LYS A 19 29.31 -1.25 -4.97
N SER A 20 28.19 -0.54 -5.10
CA SER A 20 26.95 -1.10 -5.68
C SER A 20 27.11 -1.48 -7.14
N ALA A 21 28.01 -0.80 -7.87
CA ALA A 21 28.27 -1.03 -9.27
C ALA A 21 29.32 -2.13 -9.59
N THR A 22 30.22 -2.44 -8.66
CA THR A 22 31.40 -3.30 -8.94
C THR A 22 31.62 -4.50 -7.98
N GLY A 23 30.61 -4.91 -7.21
CA GLY A 23 30.67 -6.18 -6.45
C GLY A 23 31.64 -6.20 -5.27
N GLY A 24 31.74 -5.13 -4.55
CA GLY A 24 31.93 -5.26 -3.10
C GLY A 24 33.32 -5.15 -2.47
N ASN A 25 34.44 -5.26 -3.15
CA ASN A 25 35.74 -5.44 -2.45
C ASN A 25 36.72 -4.25 -2.45
N ILE A 26 36.35 -3.12 -3.07
CA ILE A 26 37.28 -1.98 -3.24
C ILE A 26 37.40 -1.14 -1.95
N LEU A 27 36.28 -0.98 -1.22
CA LEU A 27 36.23 -0.18 0.02
C LEU A 27 37.03 -0.84 1.14
N THR A 28 36.97 -2.16 1.27
CA THR A 28 37.68 -2.91 2.30
C THR A 28 39.19 -2.82 2.15
N ARG A 29 39.70 -2.71 0.91
CA ARG A 29 41.14 -2.61 0.63
C ARG A 29 41.69 -1.21 0.85
N SER A 30 40.91 -0.15 0.70
CA SER A 30 41.39 1.24 0.82
C SER A 30 41.22 1.83 2.22
N THR A 31 40.18 1.43 2.95
CA THR A 31 39.86 2.02 4.26
C THR A 31 39.96 1.03 5.43
N GLY A 32 40.14 -0.27 5.15
CA GLY A 32 40.09 -1.30 6.20
C GLY A 32 38.72 -1.50 6.87
N ALA A 33 37.69 -0.75 6.41
CA ALA A 33 36.36 -0.81 6.97
C ALA A 33 35.51 -1.88 6.26
N VAL A 34 35.00 -2.83 7.02
CA VAL A 34 34.06 -3.85 6.57
C VAL A 34 32.67 -3.41 6.98
N ILE A 35 31.72 -3.36 6.04
CA ILE A 35 30.31 -3.12 6.37
C ILE A 35 29.82 -4.32 7.17
N ASN A 36 29.25 -4.05 8.36
CA ASN A 36 28.69 -5.10 9.20
C ASN A 36 27.47 -5.75 8.51
N PRO A 37 27.56 -7.00 8.06
CA PRO A 37 26.46 -7.65 7.36
C PRO A 37 25.21 -7.85 8.23
N ASN A 38 25.37 -7.84 9.56
CA ASN A 38 24.25 -7.96 10.49
C ASN A 38 23.40 -6.68 10.55
N MET A 39 23.99 -5.49 10.32
CA MET A 39 23.24 -4.25 10.22
C MET A 39 22.42 -4.16 8.93
N GLU A 40 22.93 -4.68 7.81
CA GLU A 40 22.21 -4.74 6.54
C GLU A 40 21.00 -5.69 6.60
N LEU A 41 21.06 -6.75 7.42
CA LEU A 41 19.96 -7.69 7.64
C LEU A 41 18.83 -7.10 8.51
N LEU A 42 19.17 -6.20 9.45
CA LEU A 42 18.20 -5.60 10.38
C LEU A 42 17.39 -4.47 9.78
N PHE A 43 17.95 -3.68 8.89
CA PHE A 43 17.25 -2.54 8.29
C PHE A 43 17.46 -2.50 6.78
N ARG A 44 16.42 -2.91 6.05
CA ARG A 44 16.39 -2.88 4.57
C ARG A 44 15.79 -1.61 4.00
N GLY A 45 15.40 -0.68 4.84
CA GLY A 45 14.68 0.53 4.47
C GLY A 45 13.21 0.51 4.89
N PRO A 46 12.52 1.65 4.76
CA PRO A 46 11.10 1.74 5.05
C PRO A 46 10.29 0.88 4.09
N GLN A 47 9.22 0.25 4.60
CA GLN A 47 8.32 -0.58 3.82
C GLN A 47 6.93 0.02 3.79
N LEU A 48 6.22 -0.19 2.68
CA LEU A 48 4.83 0.20 2.54
C LEU A 48 3.93 -0.82 3.25
N ARG A 49 2.93 -0.35 3.97
CA ARG A 49 1.93 -1.23 4.58
C ARG A 49 0.93 -1.71 3.53
N ASN A 50 0.51 -2.97 3.68
CA ASN A 50 -0.51 -3.57 2.84
C ASN A 50 -1.70 -3.96 3.70
N PHE A 51 -2.92 -3.76 3.17
CA PHE A 51 -4.16 -4.06 3.84
C PHE A 51 -5.04 -4.93 2.95
N GLY A 52 -5.46 -6.07 3.49
CA GLY A 52 -6.45 -6.93 2.84
C GLY A 52 -7.79 -6.78 3.51
N LEU A 53 -8.83 -6.44 2.76
CA LEU A 53 -10.19 -6.30 3.23
C LEU A 53 -11.09 -7.26 2.47
N THR A 54 -11.90 -8.05 3.20
CA THR A 54 -12.78 -9.05 2.61
C THR A 54 -14.22 -8.81 3.04
N TRP A 55 -15.13 -8.80 2.08
CA TRP A 55 -16.56 -8.68 2.30
C TRP A 55 -17.29 -9.87 1.69
N LYS A 56 -18.16 -10.48 2.48
CA LYS A 56 -19.13 -11.46 2.01
C LYS A 56 -20.47 -10.76 1.78
N MET A 57 -21.03 -10.89 0.59
CA MET A 57 -22.26 -10.26 0.16
C MET A 57 -23.22 -11.33 -0.31
N SER A 58 -24.46 -11.32 0.20
CA SER A 58 -25.51 -12.29 -0.15
C SER A 58 -26.76 -11.52 -0.54
N PRO A 59 -26.91 -11.14 -1.82
CA PRO A 59 -28.06 -10.41 -2.30
C PRO A 59 -29.33 -11.26 -2.17
N ARG A 60 -30.44 -10.62 -1.78
CA ARG A 60 -31.74 -11.26 -1.58
C ARG A 60 -32.66 -11.15 -2.78
N ASP A 61 -32.43 -10.15 -3.61
CA ASP A 61 -33.22 -9.87 -4.80
C ASP A 61 -32.35 -9.46 -5.99
N TYR A 62 -33.00 -9.20 -7.12
CA TYR A 62 -32.33 -8.82 -8.36
C TYR A 62 -31.62 -7.47 -8.25
N ASP A 63 -32.25 -6.49 -7.61
CA ASP A 63 -31.72 -5.13 -7.48
C ASP A 63 -30.45 -5.12 -6.61
N GLU A 64 -30.47 -5.87 -5.51
CA GLU A 64 -29.27 -6.08 -4.68
C GLU A 64 -28.15 -6.78 -5.48
N SER A 65 -28.48 -7.75 -6.33
CA SER A 65 -27.48 -8.45 -7.18
C SER A 65 -26.85 -7.52 -8.21
N GLU A 66 -27.63 -6.67 -8.86
CA GLU A 66 -27.14 -5.65 -9.78
C GLU A 66 -26.26 -4.61 -9.03
N MET A 67 -26.63 -4.25 -7.81
CA MET A 67 -25.81 -3.36 -6.97
C MET A 67 -24.45 -3.99 -6.65
N VAL A 68 -24.41 -5.25 -6.23
CA VAL A 68 -23.15 -5.99 -5.96
C VAL A 68 -22.28 -6.05 -7.22
N LYS A 69 -22.86 -6.37 -8.37
CA LYS A 69 -22.18 -6.37 -9.67
C LYS A 69 -21.57 -5.01 -10.02
N ASN A 70 -22.31 -3.93 -9.77
CA ASN A 70 -21.85 -2.57 -10.01
C ASN A 70 -20.70 -2.19 -9.06
N ILE A 71 -20.76 -2.57 -7.78
CA ILE A 71 -19.69 -2.37 -6.81
C ILE A 71 -18.40 -3.07 -7.30
N ILE A 72 -18.49 -4.34 -7.66
CA ILE A 72 -17.34 -5.11 -8.16
C ILE A 72 -16.76 -4.46 -9.41
N ARG A 73 -17.63 -4.05 -10.35
CA ARG A 73 -17.22 -3.36 -11.58
C ARG A 73 -16.52 -2.04 -11.29
N LEU A 74 -17.03 -1.25 -10.35
CA LEU A 74 -16.44 0.03 -9.95
C LEU A 74 -15.01 -0.15 -9.44
N PHE A 75 -14.77 -1.11 -8.54
CA PHE A 75 -13.42 -1.38 -8.02
C PHE A 75 -12.48 -1.85 -9.13
N LYS A 76 -12.89 -2.79 -9.96
CA LYS A 76 -12.08 -3.27 -11.11
C LYS A 76 -11.76 -2.16 -12.10
N GLN A 77 -12.72 -1.28 -12.38
CA GLN A 77 -12.54 -0.16 -13.31
C GLN A 77 -11.60 0.90 -12.72
N SER A 78 -11.73 1.21 -11.43
CA SER A 78 -10.91 2.24 -10.77
C SER A 78 -9.47 1.78 -10.52
N MET A 79 -9.22 0.47 -10.40
CA MET A 79 -7.89 -0.13 -10.33
C MET A 79 -7.19 -0.13 -11.69
N ALA A 80 -7.94 -0.12 -12.78
CA ALA A 80 -7.38 -0.21 -14.13
C ALA A 80 -6.70 1.09 -14.55
N VAL A 81 -5.58 0.95 -15.24
CA VAL A 81 -4.84 2.07 -15.83
C VAL A 81 -5.66 2.70 -16.96
N LYS A 82 -5.76 4.02 -16.96
CA LYS A 82 -6.48 4.76 -18.00
C LYS A 82 -5.57 5.05 -19.19
N ARG A 83 -6.07 4.83 -20.40
CA ARG A 83 -5.36 5.21 -21.63
C ARG A 83 -5.49 6.71 -21.84
N SER A 84 -4.41 7.37 -22.26
CA SER A 84 -4.45 8.74 -22.77
C SER A 84 -5.01 8.75 -24.19
N GLU A 85 -5.60 9.86 -24.62
CA GLU A 85 -6.10 10.05 -25.99
C GLU A 85 -4.97 9.88 -27.04
N SER A 86 -3.74 10.23 -26.69
CA SER A 86 -2.57 10.09 -27.58
C SER A 86 -2.05 8.65 -27.70
N LEU A 87 -2.58 7.68 -26.93
CA LEU A 87 -2.13 6.28 -26.82
C LEU A 87 -0.65 6.09 -26.41
N VAL A 88 0.13 7.17 -26.29
CA VAL A 88 1.56 7.15 -25.93
C VAL A 88 1.76 7.13 -24.42
N PHE A 89 0.84 7.75 -23.67
CA PHE A 89 0.94 7.85 -22.22
C PHE A 89 -0.20 7.12 -21.53
N LEU A 90 0.13 6.55 -20.37
CA LEU A 90 -0.85 5.95 -19.47
C LEU A 90 -1.06 6.90 -18.29
N LYS A 91 -2.31 7.04 -17.86
CA LYS A 91 -2.65 7.78 -16.63
C LYS A 91 -2.73 6.77 -15.48
N SER A 92 -2.23 7.14 -14.30
CA SER A 92 -2.30 6.32 -13.11
C SER A 92 -3.77 5.95 -12.77
N PRO A 93 -3.99 4.79 -12.14
CA PRO A 93 -5.29 4.44 -11.58
C PRO A 93 -5.70 5.41 -10.45
N ASN A 94 -6.91 5.25 -9.97
CA ASN A 94 -7.38 6.05 -8.83
C ASN A 94 -6.67 5.63 -7.54
N THR A 95 -6.48 6.60 -6.64
CA THR A 95 -6.05 6.39 -5.26
C THR A 95 -7.25 6.33 -4.32
N TYR A 96 -7.04 5.81 -3.11
CA TYR A 96 -8.10 5.56 -2.14
C TYR A 96 -7.69 6.09 -0.77
N LYS A 97 -8.64 6.72 -0.08
CA LYS A 97 -8.54 7.04 1.34
C LYS A 97 -9.41 6.04 2.11
N LEU A 98 -8.79 5.20 2.94
CA LEU A 98 -9.47 4.22 3.77
C LEU A 98 -9.63 4.77 5.18
N GLN A 99 -10.84 4.65 5.74
CA GLN A 99 -11.16 5.09 7.08
C GLN A 99 -12.00 4.05 7.80
N TYR A 100 -11.67 3.78 9.06
CA TYR A 100 -12.50 2.99 9.94
C TYR A 100 -13.44 3.92 10.71
N LEU A 101 -14.74 3.77 10.48
CA LEU A 101 -15.75 4.61 11.11
C LEU A 101 -16.51 3.84 12.19
N THR A 102 -16.84 4.53 13.28
CA THR A 102 -17.80 4.06 14.28
C THR A 102 -19.23 4.19 13.77
N ALA A 103 -20.19 3.57 14.43
CA ALA A 103 -21.62 3.67 14.10
C ALA A 103 -22.15 5.12 14.02
N GLY A 104 -21.47 6.07 14.67
CA GLY A 104 -21.79 7.50 14.62
C GLY A 104 -21.08 8.27 13.50
N GLY A 105 -20.38 7.60 12.58
CA GLY A 105 -19.67 8.24 11.47
C GLY A 105 -18.39 8.97 11.88
N ARG A 106 -17.91 8.78 13.11
CA ARG A 106 -16.63 9.33 13.59
C ARG A 106 -15.51 8.32 13.36
N ASP A 107 -14.30 8.79 13.20
CA ASP A 107 -13.11 7.95 13.12
C ASP A 107 -13.00 7.03 14.34
N HIS A 108 -12.58 5.80 14.11
CA HIS A 108 -12.40 4.81 15.15
C HIS A 108 -11.06 5.03 15.85
N SER A 109 -11.09 5.41 17.14
CA SER A 109 -9.90 5.80 17.90
C SER A 109 -8.95 4.65 18.26
N PHE A 110 -9.42 3.40 18.21
CA PHE A 110 -8.63 2.20 18.52
C PHE A 110 -8.11 1.45 17.28
N LEU A 111 -8.35 1.99 16.08
CA LEU A 111 -7.84 1.40 14.85
C LEU A 111 -6.84 2.34 14.19
N PRO A 112 -5.79 1.78 13.54
CA PRO A 112 -4.77 2.61 12.90
C PRO A 112 -5.38 3.39 11.75
N LYS A 113 -4.97 4.63 11.59
CA LYS A 113 -5.27 5.43 10.40
C LYS A 113 -4.40 4.95 9.23
N ILE A 114 -4.97 4.99 8.05
CA ILE A 114 -4.36 4.50 6.82
C ILE A 114 -4.08 5.72 5.94
N LYS A 115 -2.84 5.83 5.45
CA LYS A 115 -2.46 6.85 4.47
C LYS A 115 -3.15 6.58 3.13
N GLU A 116 -2.93 7.45 2.17
CA GLU A 116 -3.44 7.26 0.82
C GLU A 116 -2.90 5.96 0.21
N CYS A 117 -3.81 5.16 -0.38
CA CYS A 117 -3.53 3.83 -0.87
C CYS A 117 -3.82 3.67 -2.36
N ALA A 118 -3.11 2.75 -3.00
CA ALA A 118 -3.48 2.19 -4.28
C ALA A 118 -4.15 0.83 -4.10
N LEU A 119 -5.17 0.53 -4.91
CA LEU A 119 -5.78 -0.81 -4.97
C LEU A 119 -4.91 -1.69 -5.87
N THR A 120 -4.22 -2.66 -5.25
CA THR A 120 -3.27 -3.55 -5.94
C THR A 120 -3.90 -4.87 -6.39
N GLY A 121 -5.03 -5.24 -5.79
CA GLY A 121 -5.73 -6.47 -6.15
C GLY A 121 -7.21 -6.41 -5.82
N CYS A 122 -8.03 -6.96 -6.73
CA CYS A 122 -9.47 -7.16 -6.55
C CYS A 122 -9.81 -8.59 -6.99
N SER A 123 -10.06 -9.46 -6.02
CA SER A 123 -10.47 -10.85 -6.25
C SER A 123 -11.92 -11.03 -5.84
N VAL A 124 -12.67 -11.81 -6.63
CA VAL A 124 -14.07 -12.13 -6.35
C VAL A 124 -14.25 -13.65 -6.44
N ASN A 125 -14.68 -14.24 -5.33
CA ASN A 125 -15.08 -15.62 -5.25
C ASN A 125 -16.61 -15.68 -5.36
N TYR A 126 -17.11 -16.44 -6.32
CA TYR A 126 -18.55 -16.61 -6.60
C TYR A 126 -19.14 -17.85 -5.92
N THR A 127 -18.31 -18.60 -5.22
CA THR A 127 -18.69 -19.81 -4.49
C THR A 127 -18.11 -19.82 -3.07
N PRO A 128 -18.37 -18.77 -2.26
CA PRO A 128 -17.75 -18.64 -0.94
C PRO A 128 -18.16 -19.76 0.04
N ASP A 129 -19.29 -20.42 -0.21
CA ASP A 129 -19.80 -21.53 0.59
C ASP A 129 -19.48 -22.91 -0.01
N GLY A 130 -18.59 -22.95 -1.03
CA GLY A 130 -18.15 -24.18 -1.68
C GLY A 130 -19.10 -24.72 -2.75
N ASN A 131 -20.31 -24.19 -2.85
CA ASN A 131 -21.33 -24.62 -3.81
C ASN A 131 -21.62 -23.53 -4.83
N TYR A 132 -21.73 -23.91 -6.11
CA TYR A 132 -22.20 -23.03 -7.17
C TYR A 132 -23.74 -22.98 -7.13
N GLN A 133 -24.29 -21.83 -6.78
CA GLN A 133 -25.74 -21.62 -6.68
C GLN A 133 -26.12 -20.27 -7.34
N THR A 134 -27.14 -20.32 -8.17
CA THR A 134 -27.71 -19.15 -8.82
C THR A 134 -29.21 -19.08 -8.61
N TYR A 135 -29.75 -17.87 -8.65
CA TYR A 135 -31.19 -17.64 -8.77
C TYR A 135 -31.64 -17.91 -10.20
N GLU A 136 -32.96 -17.98 -10.45
CA GLU A 136 -33.56 -18.20 -11.79
C GLU A 136 -33.10 -17.16 -12.83
N ASN A 137 -32.80 -15.96 -12.39
CA ASN A 137 -32.29 -14.85 -13.23
C ASN A 137 -30.77 -14.91 -13.47
N SER A 138 -30.13 -16.03 -13.15
CA SER A 138 -28.69 -16.27 -13.29
C SER A 138 -27.79 -15.40 -12.38
N SER A 139 -28.33 -14.65 -11.43
CA SER A 139 -27.52 -13.98 -10.41
C SER A 139 -27.01 -14.95 -9.37
N MET A 140 -25.82 -14.69 -8.84
CA MET A 140 -25.21 -15.53 -7.80
C MET A 140 -25.86 -15.29 -6.45
N VAL A 141 -26.00 -16.33 -5.66
CA VAL A 141 -26.58 -16.28 -4.29
C VAL A 141 -25.61 -15.62 -3.32
N ALA A 142 -24.29 -15.80 -3.52
CA ALA A 142 -23.28 -15.22 -2.64
C ALA A 142 -22.04 -14.79 -3.43
N TYR A 143 -21.41 -13.75 -2.93
CA TYR A 143 -20.13 -13.22 -3.42
C TYR A 143 -19.19 -13.00 -2.24
N GLU A 144 -17.94 -13.29 -2.41
CA GLU A 144 -16.89 -12.84 -1.50
C GLU A 144 -15.87 -12.02 -2.29
N MET A 145 -15.76 -10.75 -1.93
CA MET A 145 -14.85 -9.82 -2.58
C MET A 145 -13.70 -9.50 -1.64
N THR A 146 -12.48 -9.73 -2.11
CA THR A 146 -11.25 -9.36 -1.40
C THR A 146 -10.54 -8.26 -2.17
N LEU A 147 -10.27 -7.15 -1.48
CA LEU A 147 -9.54 -6.00 -1.98
C LEU A 147 -8.21 -5.88 -1.25
N ASN A 148 -7.11 -5.77 -1.98
CA ASN A 148 -5.78 -5.57 -1.44
C ASN A 148 -5.32 -4.16 -1.77
N PHE A 149 -4.99 -3.40 -0.72
CA PHE A 149 -4.50 -2.04 -0.80
C PHE A 149 -3.04 -1.98 -0.37
N ALA A 150 -2.26 -1.12 -1.01
CA ALA A 150 -0.92 -0.76 -0.59
C ALA A 150 -0.84 0.74 -0.37
N GLU A 151 -0.28 1.19 0.74
CA GLU A 151 0.00 2.62 0.94
C GLU A 151 1.01 3.11 -0.09
N LEU A 152 0.88 4.36 -0.48
CA LEU A 152 1.78 5.01 -1.44
C LEU A 152 3.03 5.56 -0.75
N GLU A 153 2.96 5.81 0.55
CA GLU A 153 4.04 6.34 1.36
C GLU A 153 4.30 5.47 2.59
N PRO A 154 5.57 5.23 2.94
CA PRO A 154 5.89 4.53 4.17
C PRO A 154 5.59 5.40 5.40
N ILE A 155 5.48 4.76 6.56
CA ILE A 155 5.35 5.45 7.84
C ILE A 155 6.73 5.70 8.42
N TYR A 156 6.92 6.91 8.94
CA TYR A 156 8.12 7.34 9.64
C TYR A 156 7.81 7.59 11.12
N HIS A 157 8.85 7.65 11.94
CA HIS A 157 8.74 7.94 13.37
C HIS A 157 7.97 9.24 13.64
N ASP A 158 8.20 10.26 12.84
CA ASP A 158 7.58 11.58 12.97
C ASP A 158 6.07 11.58 12.70
N ASP A 159 5.58 10.58 11.97
CA ASP A 159 4.14 10.42 11.73
C ASP A 159 3.37 10.01 13.00
N TYR A 160 4.05 9.37 13.96
CA TYR A 160 3.47 9.02 15.26
C TYR A 160 3.56 10.13 16.30
N SER A 161 4.49 11.08 16.13
CA SER A 161 4.72 12.16 17.08
C SER A 161 3.80 13.37 16.89
N LYS A 162 3.04 13.43 15.79
CA LYS A 162 2.08 14.51 15.49
C LYS A 162 0.77 14.41 16.25
N LEU A 163 0.75 13.69 17.38
CA LEU A 163 -0.43 13.43 18.21
C LEU A 163 -1.02 14.67 18.90
N ASP A 164 -0.25 15.78 19.02
CA ASP A 164 -0.63 16.86 19.93
C ASP A 164 -1.41 18.03 19.33
N ASP A 165 -1.41 18.25 18.00
CA ASP A 165 -1.98 19.49 17.45
C ASP A 165 -3.08 19.36 16.37
N ASN A 166 -3.31 18.19 15.79
CA ASN A 166 -4.40 17.98 14.84
C ASN A 166 -4.79 16.49 14.79
N GLU A 167 -5.96 16.17 15.30
CA GLU A 167 -6.53 14.81 15.29
C GLU A 167 -6.63 14.18 13.90
N ASP A 168 -6.57 15.00 12.85
CA ASP A 168 -6.69 14.55 11.46
C ASP A 168 -5.41 13.97 10.83
N LEU A 169 -4.25 14.16 11.45
CA LEU A 169 -2.96 13.75 10.89
C LEU A 169 -2.26 12.60 11.62
N SER A 170 -2.78 12.14 12.75
CA SER A 170 -2.20 11.02 13.47
C SER A 170 -2.50 9.69 12.79
N ILE A 171 -1.48 8.88 12.59
CA ILE A 171 -1.57 7.58 11.88
C ILE A 171 -2.00 6.43 12.82
N GLY A 172 -2.40 6.71 14.01
CA GLY A 172 -2.92 5.70 14.91
C GLY A 172 -2.26 5.70 16.26
N PHE A 173 -2.75 4.88 17.15
CA PHE A 173 -2.41 4.80 18.56
C PHE A 173 -0.98 4.44 18.83
#